data_e37ad1383ddfb7341c98be59122def57
#
_entry.id   e37ad1383ddfb7341c98be59122def57
#
_cell.length_a   1.000
_cell.length_b   1.000
_cell.length_c   1.000
_cell.angle_alpha   90.00
_cell.angle_beta   90.00
_cell.angle_gamma   90.00
#
_symmetry.space_group_name_H-M   'P 1'
#
loop_
_entity.id
_entity.type
_entity.pdbx_description
1 polymer ?
#
loop_
_entity_poly.entity_id
_entity_poly.type
_entity_poly.pdbx_seq_one_letter_code
_entity_poly.pdbx_strand_id
1 'polypeptide(L)'
;MTKLLTWILAGLAMVGPLAIDTYLPSFPAIVQDFNASPLLVQQTLSFFLFTFAFMMLFYGTLSDSFGRRPVILVSLVLYVIASVGAALAPSLGWLLAWRVLQGLSAGAGSVIGRAIVQDRYSGAAAQKILSHIMMVFALAPAIAPVLGGWLQVGLGWRWIFWFLSAFGVLMFVVVWRALPESLPKEQRHAFHLGDIAVNYWKVLCHRQFLLLSTAIGAAFGGFALYIGSAAYFIINILHLPETAFAWLFIPLISGMVFGSALSAKIAHRYSQRQMIWAGFILMLVAAAANIGYNYVFSAEVPWAVLPLFFYSFALSIAMPPMTLMALNHFPNNSGLASSMQSFIQMLLFALVSGLVAPLLFDSALNLAYGVMAGLLVSLVCWVFAQGKSDA
;
A
#
# COMPACT_ATOMS: atom_id res chain seq x y z
N MET A 1 19.98 -19.44 9.75
CA MET A 1 19.66 -18.06 10.16
C MET A 1 19.02 -17.23 9.06
N THR A 2 19.54 -17.21 7.84
CA THR A 2 19.04 -16.35 6.75
C THR A 2 17.57 -16.63 6.38
N LYS A 3 17.17 -17.90 6.29
CA LYS A 3 15.78 -18.27 5.92
C LYS A 3 14.78 -17.80 7.01
N LEU A 4 15.08 -18.03 8.29
CA LEU A 4 14.19 -17.62 9.40
C LEU A 4 14.02 -16.10 9.43
N LEU A 5 15.11 -15.33 9.29
CA LEU A 5 15.05 -13.88 9.22
C LEU A 5 14.16 -13.40 8.06
N THR A 6 14.31 -14.00 6.87
CA THR A 6 13.48 -13.66 5.70
C THR A 6 11.99 -13.86 6.00
N TRP A 7 11.60 -14.98 6.62
CA TRP A 7 10.20 -15.24 6.98
C TRP A 7 9.68 -14.30 8.05
N ILE A 8 10.50 -13.94 9.04
CA ILE A 8 10.12 -12.94 10.07
C ILE A 8 9.84 -11.59 9.41
N LEU A 9 10.76 -11.11 8.56
CA LEU A 9 10.63 -9.82 7.90
C LEU A 9 9.47 -9.81 6.89
N ALA A 10 9.25 -10.92 6.19
CA ALA A 10 8.10 -11.08 5.31
C ALA A 10 6.77 -11.03 6.09
N GLY A 11 6.66 -11.75 7.21
CA GLY A 11 5.48 -11.68 8.08
C GLY A 11 5.23 -10.27 8.64
N LEU A 12 6.29 -9.58 9.06
CA LEU A 12 6.20 -8.18 9.52
C LEU A 12 5.70 -7.24 8.40
N ALA A 13 6.13 -7.45 7.16
CA ALA A 13 5.68 -6.67 6.02
C ALA A 13 4.19 -6.89 5.68
N MET A 14 3.62 -8.04 6.04
CA MET A 14 2.20 -8.36 5.82
C MET A 14 1.25 -7.66 6.78
N VAL A 15 1.71 -7.15 7.92
CA VAL A 15 0.84 -6.54 8.98
C VAL A 15 -0.05 -5.44 8.41
N GLY A 16 0.51 -4.52 7.63
CA GLY A 16 -0.25 -3.44 6.99
C GLY A 16 -1.27 -3.93 5.96
N PRO A 17 -0.85 -4.64 4.90
CA PRO A 17 -1.77 -5.19 3.90
C PRO A 17 -2.89 -6.06 4.49
N LEU A 18 -2.58 -6.94 5.44
CA LEU A 18 -3.62 -7.73 6.12
C LEU A 18 -4.65 -6.82 6.81
N ALA A 19 -4.21 -5.78 7.52
CA ALA A 19 -5.12 -4.86 8.21
C ALA A 19 -5.98 -4.01 7.24
N ILE A 20 -5.54 -3.81 6.02
CA ILE A 20 -6.28 -3.11 4.97
C ILE A 20 -7.30 -4.06 4.33
N ASP A 21 -6.81 -5.15 3.78
CA ASP A 21 -7.54 -5.93 2.79
C ASP A 21 -8.48 -6.98 3.40
N THR A 22 -8.17 -7.55 4.59
CA THR A 22 -9.12 -8.45 5.28
C THR A 22 -10.36 -7.73 5.79
N TYR A 23 -10.27 -6.41 5.98
CA TYR A 23 -11.32 -5.58 6.54
C TYR A 23 -12.41 -5.20 5.51
N LEU A 24 -12.05 -5.08 4.22
CA LEU A 24 -12.92 -4.58 3.16
C LEU A 24 -14.24 -5.36 3.01
N PRO A 25 -14.29 -6.71 3.06
CA PRO A 25 -15.54 -7.45 2.95
C PRO A 25 -16.56 -7.15 4.06
N SER A 26 -16.12 -6.60 5.18
CA SER A 26 -16.97 -6.34 6.35
C SER A 26 -17.72 -4.99 6.31
N PHE A 27 -17.46 -4.15 5.33
CA PHE A 27 -18.07 -2.81 5.27
C PHE A 27 -19.60 -2.84 5.35
N PRO A 28 -20.32 -3.65 4.56
CA PRO A 28 -21.77 -3.69 4.65
C PRO A 28 -22.29 -4.12 6.02
N ALA A 29 -21.65 -5.11 6.64
CA ALA A 29 -22.03 -5.57 7.97
C ALA A 29 -21.81 -4.51 9.06
N ILE A 30 -20.73 -3.73 8.95
CA ILE A 30 -20.44 -2.62 9.87
C ILE A 30 -21.44 -1.47 9.68
N VAL A 31 -21.82 -1.17 8.43
CA VAL A 31 -22.90 -0.21 8.10
C VAL A 31 -24.19 -0.60 8.80
N GLN A 32 -24.57 -1.88 8.75
CA GLN A 32 -25.79 -2.39 9.38
C GLN A 32 -25.67 -2.41 10.92
N ASP A 33 -24.56 -2.90 11.47
CA ASP A 33 -24.37 -3.07 12.93
C ASP A 33 -24.38 -1.72 13.67
N PHE A 34 -23.78 -0.68 13.10
CA PHE A 34 -23.75 0.66 13.69
C PHE A 34 -24.81 1.61 13.13
N ASN A 35 -25.70 1.16 12.23
CA ASN A 35 -26.68 1.98 11.53
C ASN A 35 -26.05 3.27 10.98
N ALA A 36 -24.89 3.14 10.34
CA ALA A 36 -24.06 4.24 9.86
C ALA A 36 -24.15 4.38 8.33
N SER A 37 -23.76 5.53 7.80
CA SER A 37 -23.65 5.68 6.35
C SER A 37 -22.41 4.94 5.81
N PRO A 38 -22.46 4.40 4.56
CA PRO A 38 -21.31 3.78 3.92
C PRO A 38 -20.07 4.70 3.89
N LEU A 39 -20.28 6.01 3.71
CA LEU A 39 -19.22 7.02 3.74
C LEU A 39 -18.48 7.04 5.09
N LEU A 40 -19.19 6.98 6.20
CA LEU A 40 -18.57 7.01 7.54
C LEU A 40 -17.78 5.73 7.81
N VAL A 41 -18.26 4.58 7.34
CA VAL A 41 -17.51 3.32 7.45
C VAL A 41 -16.25 3.37 6.58
N GLN A 42 -16.33 3.91 5.36
CA GLN A 42 -15.19 4.14 4.48
C GLN A 42 -14.10 5.01 5.16
N GLN A 43 -14.49 6.01 5.97
CA GLN A 43 -13.51 6.85 6.68
C GLN A 43 -12.64 6.05 7.68
N THR A 44 -13.12 4.93 8.20
CA THR A 44 -12.30 4.08 9.09
C THR A 44 -11.07 3.50 8.37
N LEU A 45 -11.21 3.17 7.08
CA LEU A 45 -10.08 2.78 6.24
C LEU A 45 -9.19 3.98 5.90
N SER A 46 -9.80 5.11 5.55
CA SER A 46 -9.07 6.31 5.12
C SER A 46 -8.19 6.89 6.22
N PHE A 47 -8.69 6.97 7.45
CA PHE A 47 -7.91 7.40 8.60
C PHE A 47 -6.81 6.40 8.97
N PHE A 48 -7.07 5.09 8.83
CA PHE A 48 -6.01 4.10 8.96
C PHE A 48 -4.88 4.34 7.94
N LEU A 49 -5.23 4.51 6.65
CA LEU A 49 -4.25 4.74 5.58
C LEU A 49 -3.48 6.05 5.77
N PHE A 50 -4.18 7.11 6.19
CA PHE A 50 -3.55 8.40 6.46
C PHE A 50 -2.52 8.31 7.59
N THR A 51 -2.89 7.69 8.71
CA THR A 51 -1.98 7.54 9.86
C THR A 51 -0.86 6.53 9.58
N PHE A 52 -1.13 5.50 8.79
CA PHE A 52 -0.13 4.57 8.29
C PHE A 52 0.90 5.31 7.43
N ALA A 53 0.44 6.13 6.46
CA ALA A 53 1.31 6.96 5.63
C ALA A 53 2.18 7.90 6.48
N PHE A 54 1.54 8.62 7.42
CA PHE A 54 2.22 9.56 8.29
C PHE A 54 3.36 8.91 9.09
N MET A 55 3.11 7.74 9.69
CA MET A 55 4.14 7.04 10.46
C MET A 55 5.28 6.46 9.61
N MET A 56 5.08 6.23 8.32
CA MET A 56 6.18 5.80 7.44
C MET A 56 7.33 6.81 7.39
N LEU A 57 7.07 8.09 7.63
CA LEU A 57 8.11 9.13 7.74
C LEU A 57 9.00 8.95 8.99
N PHE A 58 8.45 8.41 10.06
CA PHE A 58 9.12 8.39 11.35
C PHE A 58 9.77 7.05 11.69
N TYR A 59 9.30 5.94 11.15
CA TYR A 59 9.82 4.61 11.51
C TYR A 59 11.31 4.43 11.23
N GLY A 60 11.82 5.00 10.14
CA GLY A 60 13.26 4.99 9.85
C GLY A 60 14.03 5.61 11.00
N THR A 61 13.78 6.89 11.25
CA THR A 61 14.48 7.68 12.26
C THR A 61 14.27 7.20 13.70
N LEU A 62 13.05 6.78 14.04
CA LEU A 62 12.76 6.15 15.33
C LEU A 62 13.63 4.90 15.54
N SER A 63 13.71 4.05 14.54
CA SER A 63 14.50 2.83 14.64
C SER A 63 16.00 3.05 14.57
N ASP A 64 16.46 4.15 13.94
CA ASP A 64 17.86 4.58 13.98
C ASP A 64 18.25 5.10 15.35
N SER A 65 17.32 5.68 16.11
CA SER A 65 17.58 6.26 17.43
C SER A 65 17.38 5.26 18.56
N PHE A 66 16.29 4.50 18.54
CA PHE A 66 15.94 3.60 19.65
C PHE A 66 16.33 2.13 19.41
N GLY A 67 16.77 1.80 18.20
CA GLY A 67 17.09 0.44 17.75
C GLY A 67 15.92 -0.20 16.97
N ARG A 68 16.26 -1.10 16.06
CA ARG A 68 15.30 -1.74 15.14
C ARG A 68 14.28 -2.58 15.89
N ARG A 69 14.77 -3.51 16.72
CA ARG A 69 13.95 -4.48 17.44
C ARG A 69 12.99 -3.85 18.46
N PRO A 70 13.42 -2.91 19.35
CA PRO A 70 12.52 -2.26 20.30
C PRO A 70 11.36 -1.54 19.63
N VAL A 71 11.63 -0.78 18.55
CA VAL A 71 10.58 -0.05 17.83
C VAL A 71 9.57 -0.99 17.20
N ILE A 72 9.99 -2.10 16.59
CA ILE A 72 9.08 -3.13 16.05
C ILE A 72 8.22 -3.72 17.19
N LEU A 73 8.81 -4.09 18.33
CA LEU A 73 8.07 -4.69 19.45
C LEU A 73 7.01 -3.74 20.01
N VAL A 74 7.35 -2.47 20.24
CA VAL A 74 6.41 -1.44 20.70
C VAL A 74 5.28 -1.27 19.69
N SER A 75 5.60 -1.18 18.40
CA SER A 75 4.59 -1.06 17.33
C SER A 75 3.65 -2.26 17.29
N LEU A 76 4.17 -3.48 17.46
CA LEU A 76 3.32 -4.69 17.50
C LEU A 76 2.41 -4.72 18.73
N VAL A 77 2.88 -4.27 19.90
CA VAL A 77 2.03 -4.13 21.10
C VAL A 77 0.90 -3.15 20.84
N LEU A 78 1.21 -1.96 20.30
CA LEU A 78 0.18 -0.96 19.96
C LEU A 78 -0.81 -1.49 18.92
N TYR A 79 -0.31 -2.22 17.91
CA TYR A 79 -1.15 -2.87 16.90
C TYR A 79 -2.12 -3.91 17.49
N VAL A 80 -1.63 -4.74 18.40
CA VAL A 80 -2.47 -5.73 19.10
C VAL A 80 -3.55 -5.03 19.94
N ILE A 81 -3.18 -4.03 20.74
CA ILE A 81 -4.11 -3.23 21.54
C ILE A 81 -5.18 -2.59 20.66
N ALA A 82 -4.75 -1.97 19.54
CA ALA A 82 -5.67 -1.35 18.59
C ALA A 82 -6.62 -2.37 17.95
N SER A 83 -6.11 -3.56 17.60
CA SER A 83 -6.92 -4.62 17.01
C SER A 83 -7.94 -5.17 18.01
N VAL A 84 -7.54 -5.41 19.26
CA VAL A 84 -8.47 -5.82 20.33
C VAL A 84 -9.53 -4.74 20.57
N GLY A 85 -9.10 -3.48 20.66
CA GLY A 85 -10.03 -2.35 20.83
C GLY A 85 -11.01 -2.21 19.67
N ALA A 86 -10.58 -2.44 18.43
CA ALA A 86 -11.45 -2.45 17.27
C ALA A 86 -12.47 -3.61 17.29
N ALA A 87 -12.04 -4.83 17.71
CA ALA A 87 -12.93 -5.97 17.88
C ALA A 87 -14.03 -5.71 18.92
N LEU A 88 -13.71 -4.96 19.97
CA LEU A 88 -14.60 -4.64 21.08
C LEU A 88 -15.32 -3.28 20.93
N ALA A 89 -15.14 -2.60 19.78
CA ALA A 89 -15.68 -1.25 19.57
C ALA A 89 -17.21 -1.20 19.76
N PRO A 90 -17.73 -0.36 20.70
CA PRO A 90 -19.16 -0.23 20.95
C PRO A 90 -19.85 0.71 19.97
N SER A 91 -19.10 1.51 19.22
CA SER A 91 -19.62 2.46 18.24
C SER A 91 -18.61 2.69 17.11
N LEU A 92 -19.08 3.25 15.99
CA LEU A 92 -18.23 3.60 14.85
C LEU A 92 -17.12 4.60 15.22
N GLY A 93 -17.37 5.54 16.12
CA GLY A 93 -16.36 6.48 16.60
C GLY A 93 -15.20 5.81 17.33
N TRP A 94 -15.50 4.83 18.18
CA TRP A 94 -14.46 3.99 18.83
C TRP A 94 -13.71 3.14 17.80
N LEU A 95 -14.43 2.54 16.84
CA LEU A 95 -13.79 1.78 15.77
C LEU A 95 -12.82 2.67 15.00
N LEU A 96 -13.23 3.89 14.65
CA LEU A 96 -12.37 4.86 13.95
C LEU A 96 -11.12 5.21 14.78
N ALA A 97 -11.27 5.46 16.08
CA ALA A 97 -10.13 5.76 16.96
C ALA A 97 -9.13 4.60 17.02
N TRP A 98 -9.62 3.36 17.11
CA TRP A 98 -8.75 2.18 17.08
C TRP A 98 -8.09 1.96 15.72
N ARG A 99 -8.78 2.27 14.62
CA ARG A 99 -8.20 2.23 13.26
C ARG A 99 -7.09 3.26 13.08
N VAL A 100 -7.22 4.45 13.67
CA VAL A 100 -6.13 5.46 13.73
C VAL A 100 -4.90 4.89 14.43
N LEU A 101 -5.07 4.30 15.63
CA LEU A 101 -3.96 3.71 16.38
C LEU A 101 -3.34 2.50 15.64
N GLN A 102 -4.18 1.69 14.99
CA GLN A 102 -3.75 0.56 14.20
C GLN A 102 -2.91 1.03 12.98
N GLY A 103 -3.32 2.10 12.29
CA GLY A 103 -2.56 2.73 11.20
C GLY A 103 -1.22 3.28 11.69
N LEU A 104 -1.20 3.96 12.83
CA LEU A 104 0.03 4.47 13.44
C LEU A 104 1.03 3.34 13.77
N SER A 105 0.60 2.11 13.95
CA SER A 105 1.45 1.00 14.39
C SER A 105 1.76 -0.05 13.32
N ALA A 106 0.96 -0.18 12.27
CA ALA A 106 1.07 -1.27 11.30
C ALA A 106 2.27 -1.18 10.33
N GLY A 107 2.83 0.03 10.12
CA GLY A 107 3.85 0.29 9.10
C GLY A 107 5.30 -0.07 9.52
N ALA A 108 5.56 -0.27 10.80
CA ALA A 108 6.91 -0.47 11.34
C ALA A 108 7.65 -1.63 10.67
N GLY A 109 6.97 -2.76 10.51
CA GLY A 109 7.56 -3.98 9.94
C GLY A 109 8.07 -3.81 8.52
N SER A 110 7.34 -3.11 7.67
CA SER A 110 7.71 -2.92 6.26
C SER A 110 8.88 -1.93 6.08
N VAL A 111 8.96 -0.88 6.91
CA VAL A 111 10.02 0.14 6.85
C VAL A 111 11.28 -0.38 7.50
N ILE A 112 11.18 -0.82 8.77
CA ILE A 112 12.33 -1.25 9.56
C ILE A 112 12.88 -2.59 9.04
N GLY A 113 12.00 -3.46 8.49
CA GLY A 113 12.44 -4.72 7.89
C GLY A 113 13.42 -4.54 6.75
N ARG A 114 13.22 -3.52 5.91
CA ARG A 114 14.18 -3.14 4.84
C ARG A 114 15.52 -2.66 5.42
N ALA A 115 15.47 -1.84 6.47
CA ALA A 115 16.67 -1.37 7.16
C ALA A 115 17.47 -2.52 7.78
N ILE A 116 16.82 -3.48 8.43
CA ILE A 116 17.47 -4.69 8.99
C ILE A 116 18.20 -5.49 7.92
N VAL A 117 17.61 -5.61 6.71
CA VAL A 117 18.28 -6.28 5.60
C VAL A 117 19.55 -5.54 5.20
N GLN A 118 19.49 -4.21 5.09
CA GLN A 118 20.63 -3.37 4.74
C GLN A 118 21.72 -3.35 5.84
N ASP A 119 21.33 -3.40 7.12
CA ASP A 119 22.26 -3.45 8.26
C ASP A 119 23.09 -4.78 8.25
N ARG A 120 22.55 -5.86 7.71
CA ARG A 120 23.14 -7.22 7.83
C ARG A 120 23.66 -7.81 6.55
N TYR A 121 23.18 -7.33 5.41
CA TYR A 121 23.49 -7.90 4.10
C TYR A 121 23.75 -6.80 3.08
N SER A 122 24.64 -7.07 2.14
CA SER A 122 24.97 -6.18 1.03
C SER A 122 24.88 -6.90 -0.31
N GLY A 123 24.84 -6.13 -1.39
CA GLY A 123 24.87 -6.66 -2.77
C GLY A 123 23.76 -7.68 -3.07
N ALA A 124 24.12 -8.76 -3.75
CA ALA A 124 23.18 -9.78 -4.21
C ALA A 124 22.40 -10.50 -3.08
N ALA A 125 23.01 -10.64 -1.89
CA ALA A 125 22.36 -11.29 -0.75
C ALA A 125 21.21 -10.41 -0.20
N ALA A 126 21.44 -9.11 -0.04
CA ALA A 126 20.39 -8.16 0.36
C ALA A 126 19.26 -8.11 -0.67
N GLN A 127 19.59 -8.02 -1.95
CA GLN A 127 18.62 -8.00 -3.04
C GLN A 127 17.74 -9.26 -3.04
N LYS A 128 18.33 -10.44 -2.85
CA LYS A 128 17.58 -11.71 -2.79
C LYS A 128 16.58 -11.74 -1.64
N ILE A 129 16.98 -11.27 -0.44
CA ILE A 129 16.09 -11.25 0.74
C ILE A 129 14.96 -10.24 0.52
N LEU A 130 15.26 -9.02 0.05
CA LEU A 130 14.25 -8.01 -0.25
C LEU A 130 13.26 -8.50 -1.31
N SER A 131 13.72 -9.20 -2.34
CA SER A 131 12.84 -9.78 -3.36
C SER A 131 11.87 -10.82 -2.78
N HIS A 132 12.30 -11.66 -1.84
CA HIS A 132 11.42 -12.62 -1.17
C HIS A 132 10.39 -11.91 -0.28
N ILE A 133 10.81 -10.86 0.46
CA ILE A 133 9.88 -10.05 1.27
C ILE A 133 8.83 -9.40 0.37
N MET A 134 9.25 -8.82 -0.76
CA MET A 134 8.32 -8.18 -1.72
C MET A 134 7.37 -9.19 -2.37
N MET A 135 7.82 -10.41 -2.65
CA MET A 135 6.96 -11.48 -3.18
C MET A 135 5.85 -11.86 -2.18
N VAL A 136 6.20 -12.03 -0.90
CA VAL A 136 5.22 -12.32 0.16
C VAL A 136 4.28 -11.13 0.39
N PHE A 137 4.82 -9.92 0.40
CA PHE A 137 4.03 -8.69 0.49
C PHE A 137 3.00 -8.58 -0.64
N ALA A 138 3.37 -8.91 -1.88
CA ALA A 138 2.46 -8.88 -3.03
C ALA A 138 1.36 -9.94 -2.96
N LEU A 139 1.56 -11.06 -2.26
CA LEU A 139 0.53 -12.09 -2.08
C LEU A 139 -0.52 -11.70 -1.03
N ALA A 140 -0.17 -10.85 -0.07
CA ALA A 140 -1.09 -10.47 1.00
C ALA A 140 -2.42 -9.89 0.49
N PRO A 141 -2.45 -8.91 -0.45
CA PRO A 141 -3.70 -8.37 -0.98
C PRO A 141 -4.53 -9.37 -1.80
N ALA A 142 -3.93 -10.45 -2.31
CA ALA A 142 -4.68 -11.50 -3.01
C ALA A 142 -5.39 -12.43 -2.04
N ILE A 143 -4.78 -12.73 -0.90
CA ILE A 143 -5.27 -13.70 0.08
C ILE A 143 -6.16 -13.02 1.13
N ALA A 144 -5.80 -11.81 1.57
CA ALA A 144 -6.43 -11.14 2.69
C ALA A 144 -7.93 -10.88 2.51
N PRO A 145 -8.43 -10.38 1.36
CA PRO A 145 -9.87 -10.15 1.21
C PRO A 145 -10.69 -11.45 1.14
N VAL A 146 -10.10 -12.52 0.59
CA VAL A 146 -10.74 -13.84 0.55
C VAL A 146 -10.90 -14.38 1.96
N LEU A 147 -9.82 -14.31 2.76
CA LEU A 147 -9.83 -14.69 4.17
C LEU A 147 -10.82 -13.81 4.96
N GLY A 148 -10.81 -12.50 4.69
CA GLY A 148 -11.73 -11.55 5.31
C GLY A 148 -13.19 -11.85 5.01
N GLY A 149 -13.53 -12.20 3.76
CA GLY A 149 -14.87 -12.60 3.36
C GLY A 149 -15.35 -13.87 4.08
N TRP A 150 -14.49 -14.88 4.20
CA TRP A 150 -14.84 -16.11 4.93
C TRP A 150 -15.01 -15.87 6.43
N LEU A 151 -14.14 -15.07 7.05
CA LEU A 151 -14.26 -14.69 8.45
C LEU A 151 -15.55 -13.89 8.69
N GLN A 152 -15.87 -12.96 7.80
CA GLN A 152 -17.06 -12.13 7.86
C GLN A 152 -18.34 -13.00 7.82
N VAL A 153 -18.46 -13.88 6.84
CA VAL A 153 -19.64 -14.72 6.64
C VAL A 153 -19.80 -15.78 7.75
N GLY A 154 -18.67 -16.37 8.18
CA GLY A 154 -18.70 -17.46 9.17
C GLY A 154 -18.81 -17.00 10.63
N LEU A 155 -18.20 -15.88 10.98
CA LEU A 155 -18.02 -15.46 12.37
C LEU A 155 -18.41 -13.98 12.63
N GLY A 156 -18.54 -13.18 11.58
CA GLY A 156 -18.84 -11.76 11.66
C GLY A 156 -17.60 -10.85 11.67
N TRP A 157 -17.81 -9.56 11.42
CA TRP A 157 -16.74 -8.58 11.17
C TRP A 157 -15.76 -8.38 12.35
N ARG A 158 -16.21 -8.56 13.60
CA ARG A 158 -15.35 -8.43 14.78
C ARG A 158 -14.23 -9.48 14.80
N TRP A 159 -14.46 -10.65 14.24
CA TRP A 159 -13.47 -11.73 14.19
C TRP A 159 -12.29 -11.42 13.26
N ILE A 160 -12.45 -10.50 12.32
CA ILE A 160 -11.33 -10.01 11.53
C ILE A 160 -10.31 -9.31 12.42
N PHE A 161 -10.74 -8.49 13.34
CA PHE A 161 -9.85 -7.81 14.28
C PHE A 161 -9.25 -8.77 15.33
N TRP A 162 -9.97 -9.81 15.73
CA TRP A 162 -9.39 -10.88 16.54
C TRP A 162 -8.31 -11.66 15.76
N PHE A 163 -8.52 -11.97 14.51
CA PHE A 163 -7.51 -12.56 13.62
C PHE A 163 -6.29 -11.65 13.50
N LEU A 164 -6.47 -10.36 13.24
CA LEU A 164 -5.37 -9.38 13.16
C LEU A 164 -4.61 -9.26 14.48
N SER A 165 -5.30 -9.29 15.61
CA SER A 165 -4.69 -9.33 16.94
C SER A 165 -3.86 -10.59 17.15
N ALA A 166 -4.40 -11.76 16.83
CA ALA A 166 -3.69 -13.04 16.94
C ALA A 166 -2.44 -13.06 16.05
N PHE A 167 -2.53 -12.54 14.83
CA PHE A 167 -1.37 -12.39 13.94
C PHE A 167 -0.33 -11.42 14.53
N GLY A 168 -0.76 -10.29 15.09
CA GLY A 168 0.11 -9.34 15.79
C GLY A 168 0.84 -9.96 16.99
N VAL A 169 0.13 -10.74 17.82
CA VAL A 169 0.72 -11.48 18.94
C VAL A 169 1.72 -12.54 18.45
N LEU A 170 1.38 -13.29 17.39
CA LEU A 170 2.28 -14.25 16.78
C LEU A 170 3.58 -13.55 16.35
N MET A 171 3.47 -12.45 15.62
CA MET A 171 4.63 -11.68 15.16
C MET A 171 5.43 -11.08 16.32
N PHE A 172 4.75 -10.60 17.36
CA PHE A 172 5.42 -10.11 18.58
C PHE A 172 6.27 -11.23 19.23
N VAL A 173 5.70 -12.41 19.44
CA VAL A 173 6.41 -13.54 20.06
C VAL A 173 7.59 -13.98 19.19
N VAL A 174 7.41 -14.07 17.89
CA VAL A 174 8.46 -14.44 16.93
C VAL A 174 9.60 -13.42 16.93
N VAL A 175 9.27 -12.13 16.88
CA VAL A 175 10.27 -11.05 16.94
C VAL A 175 10.98 -11.03 18.28
N TRP A 176 10.24 -11.17 19.37
CA TRP A 176 10.82 -11.18 20.72
C TRP A 176 11.79 -12.33 20.95
N ARG A 177 11.48 -13.53 20.42
CA ARG A 177 12.33 -14.70 20.59
C ARG A 177 13.44 -14.86 19.57
N ALA A 178 13.23 -14.44 18.32
CA ALA A 178 14.07 -14.84 17.21
C ALA A 178 14.70 -13.69 16.40
N LEU A 179 14.25 -12.42 16.58
CA LEU A 179 14.84 -11.29 15.89
C LEU A 179 15.90 -10.63 16.79
N PRO A 180 17.21 -10.77 16.48
CA PRO A 180 18.24 -10.05 17.21
C PRO A 180 18.30 -8.59 16.75
N GLU A 181 18.76 -7.68 17.63
CA GLU A 181 19.02 -6.29 17.25
C GLU A 181 20.09 -6.22 16.14
N SER A 182 19.84 -5.40 15.13
CA SER A 182 20.77 -5.22 14.02
C SER A 182 21.59 -3.93 14.12
N LEU A 183 21.13 -2.94 14.89
CA LEU A 183 21.78 -1.64 15.06
C LEU A 183 22.44 -1.54 16.43
N PRO A 184 23.79 -1.64 16.54
CA PRO A 184 24.52 -1.45 17.78
C PRO A 184 24.24 -0.09 18.42
N LYS A 185 24.33 -0.02 19.75
CA LYS A 185 24.03 1.23 20.48
C LYS A 185 24.95 2.39 20.08
N GLU A 186 26.19 2.10 19.73
CA GLU A 186 27.21 3.03 19.31
C GLU A 186 26.93 3.69 17.94
N GLN A 187 26.12 3.05 17.12
CA GLN A 187 25.73 3.54 15.78
C GLN A 187 24.36 4.25 15.78
N ARG A 188 23.73 4.38 16.94
CA ARG A 188 22.44 5.07 17.05
C ARG A 188 22.63 6.58 17.03
N HIS A 189 21.77 7.24 16.27
CA HIS A 189 21.74 8.69 16.18
C HIS A 189 20.73 9.27 17.17
N ALA A 190 21.01 10.45 17.72
CA ALA A 190 20.05 11.15 18.56
C ALA A 190 18.82 11.56 17.75
N PHE A 191 17.64 11.39 18.33
CA PHE A 191 16.38 11.74 17.69
C PHE A 191 16.15 13.25 17.77
N HIS A 192 16.31 13.95 16.64
CA HIS A 192 16.09 15.40 16.53
C HIS A 192 14.99 15.69 15.52
N LEU A 193 13.79 16.00 16.01
CA LEU A 193 12.63 16.32 15.16
C LEU A 193 12.90 17.51 14.21
N GLY A 194 13.68 18.50 14.64
CA GLY A 194 14.03 19.65 13.83
C GLY A 194 14.81 19.28 12.57
N ASP A 195 15.83 18.45 12.70
CA ASP A 195 16.67 18.01 11.57
C ASP A 195 15.88 17.13 10.61
N ILE A 196 15.00 16.29 11.15
CA ILE A 196 14.10 15.45 10.36
C ILE A 196 13.16 16.32 9.53
N ALA A 197 12.51 17.30 10.16
CA ALA A 197 11.58 18.21 9.49
C ALA A 197 12.28 19.03 8.40
N VAL A 198 13.47 19.58 8.68
CA VAL A 198 14.26 20.34 7.69
C VAL A 198 14.66 19.47 6.51
N ASN A 199 15.10 18.24 6.76
CA ASN A 199 15.52 17.34 5.69
C ASN A 199 14.33 16.89 4.82
N TYR A 200 13.17 16.58 5.42
CA TYR A 200 11.95 16.28 4.66
C TYR A 200 11.45 17.49 3.89
N TRP A 201 11.55 18.71 4.45
CA TRP A 201 11.18 19.93 3.75
C TRP A 201 12.03 20.16 2.50
N LYS A 202 13.36 19.94 2.59
CA LYS A 202 14.25 20.02 1.42
C LYS A 202 13.85 19.05 0.30
N VAL A 203 13.45 17.83 0.65
CA VAL A 203 13.00 16.83 -0.32
C VAL A 203 11.65 17.23 -0.94
N LEU A 204 10.71 17.75 -0.15
CA LEU A 204 9.41 18.25 -0.63
C LEU A 204 9.55 19.48 -1.54
N CYS A 205 10.53 20.35 -1.27
CA CYS A 205 10.77 21.52 -2.11
C CYS A 205 11.47 21.16 -3.44
N HIS A 206 11.97 19.94 -3.62
CA HIS A 206 12.61 19.54 -4.87
C HIS A 206 11.57 19.20 -5.93
N ARG A 207 11.36 20.12 -6.86
CA ARG A 207 10.28 20.07 -7.85
C ARG A 207 10.23 18.75 -8.64
N GLN A 208 11.36 18.28 -9.18
CA GLN A 208 11.38 17.05 -9.99
C GLN A 208 11.05 15.81 -9.17
N PHE A 209 11.59 15.72 -7.95
CA PHE A 209 11.25 14.64 -7.02
C PHE A 209 9.76 14.63 -6.69
N LEU A 210 9.18 15.79 -6.38
CA LEU A 210 7.77 15.91 -6.05
C LEU A 210 6.89 15.52 -7.24
N LEU A 211 7.21 15.99 -8.44
CA LEU A 211 6.48 15.65 -9.67
C LEU A 211 6.54 14.13 -9.96
N LEU A 212 7.72 13.51 -9.86
CA LEU A 212 7.88 12.07 -10.07
C LEU A 212 7.14 11.25 -9.00
N SER A 213 7.25 11.63 -7.74
CA SER A 213 6.55 10.95 -6.63
C SER A 213 5.03 11.10 -6.74
N THR A 214 4.55 12.27 -7.14
CA THR A 214 3.12 12.51 -7.40
C THR A 214 2.65 11.73 -8.62
N ALA A 215 3.46 11.65 -9.69
CA ALA A 215 3.13 10.84 -10.86
C ALA A 215 2.97 9.35 -10.49
N ILE A 216 3.90 8.81 -9.69
CA ILE A 216 3.81 7.43 -9.19
C ILE A 216 2.55 7.24 -8.34
N GLY A 217 2.30 8.14 -7.39
CA GLY A 217 1.15 8.05 -6.50
C GLY A 217 -0.19 8.22 -7.23
N ALA A 218 -0.28 9.10 -8.23
CA ALA A 218 -1.48 9.30 -9.04
C ALA A 218 -1.78 8.10 -9.96
N ALA A 219 -0.75 7.50 -10.58
CA ALA A 219 -0.91 6.26 -11.34
C ALA A 219 -1.36 5.10 -10.43
N PHE A 220 -0.77 4.99 -9.24
CA PHE A 220 -1.22 4.04 -8.21
C PHE A 220 -2.62 4.36 -7.69
N GLY A 221 -3.07 5.62 -7.81
CA GLY A 221 -4.41 6.07 -7.47
C GLY A 221 -5.52 5.30 -8.18
N GLY A 222 -5.31 4.88 -9.43
CA GLY A 222 -6.26 4.02 -10.14
C GLY A 222 -6.45 2.66 -9.47
N PHE A 223 -5.38 2.04 -9.00
CA PHE A 223 -5.41 0.82 -8.18
C PHE A 223 -6.06 1.09 -6.81
N ALA A 224 -5.69 2.18 -6.16
CA ALA A 224 -6.22 2.61 -4.86
C ALA A 224 -7.74 2.87 -4.90
N LEU A 225 -8.24 3.42 -6.00
CA LEU A 225 -9.65 3.70 -6.21
C LEU A 225 -10.50 2.42 -6.17
N TYR A 226 -10.07 1.36 -6.87
CA TYR A 226 -10.76 0.09 -6.85
C TYR A 226 -10.65 -0.64 -5.51
N ILE A 227 -9.51 -0.53 -4.82
CA ILE A 227 -9.38 -1.08 -3.45
C ILE A 227 -10.29 -0.33 -2.49
N GLY A 228 -10.28 1.01 -2.51
CA GLY A 228 -11.17 1.82 -1.67
C GLY A 228 -12.65 1.59 -1.94
N SER A 229 -13.01 1.27 -3.19
CA SER A 229 -14.38 0.99 -3.61
C SER A 229 -14.72 -0.51 -3.61
N ALA A 230 -13.80 -1.40 -3.19
CA ALA A 230 -13.90 -2.83 -3.42
C ALA A 230 -15.20 -3.45 -2.88
N ALA A 231 -15.61 -3.09 -1.66
CA ALA A 231 -16.85 -3.59 -1.08
C ALA A 231 -18.07 -3.20 -1.92
N TYR A 232 -18.17 -1.92 -2.29
CA TYR A 232 -19.27 -1.43 -3.09
C TYR A 232 -19.25 -2.01 -4.50
N PHE A 233 -18.08 -2.08 -5.12
CA PHE A 233 -17.90 -2.63 -6.46
C PHE A 233 -18.32 -4.11 -6.55
N ILE A 234 -17.87 -4.95 -5.61
CA ILE A 234 -18.18 -6.39 -5.60
C ILE A 234 -19.65 -6.64 -5.26
N ILE A 235 -20.17 -5.99 -4.23
CA ILE A 235 -21.49 -6.33 -3.67
C ILE A 235 -22.62 -5.58 -4.38
N ASN A 236 -22.45 -4.27 -4.59
CA ASN A 236 -23.52 -3.43 -5.11
C ASN A 236 -23.50 -3.31 -6.65
N ILE A 237 -22.32 -3.28 -7.28
CA ILE A 237 -22.21 -3.15 -8.74
C ILE A 237 -22.21 -4.52 -9.42
N LEU A 238 -21.37 -5.46 -8.95
CA LEU A 238 -21.28 -6.79 -9.54
C LEU A 238 -22.33 -7.78 -9.00
N HIS A 239 -23.05 -7.40 -7.92
CA HIS A 239 -24.04 -8.25 -7.23
C HIS A 239 -23.49 -9.61 -6.79
N LEU A 240 -22.22 -9.62 -6.38
CA LEU A 240 -21.53 -10.83 -5.93
C LEU A 240 -21.48 -10.90 -4.39
N PRO A 241 -21.38 -12.10 -3.80
CA PRO A 241 -21.32 -12.28 -2.37
C PRO A 241 -19.99 -11.75 -1.76
N GLU A 242 -19.99 -11.52 -0.45
CA GLU A 242 -18.81 -11.06 0.32
C GLU A 242 -17.61 -12.01 0.24
N THR A 243 -17.78 -13.23 -0.24
CA THR A 243 -16.70 -14.20 -0.48
C THR A 243 -16.04 -14.05 -1.86
N ALA A 244 -16.58 -13.21 -2.75
CA ALA A 244 -16.17 -13.11 -4.15
C ALA A 244 -15.11 -12.05 -4.44
N PHE A 245 -14.47 -11.49 -3.41
CA PHE A 245 -13.42 -10.47 -3.56
C PHE A 245 -12.22 -10.94 -4.40
N ALA A 246 -12.03 -12.25 -4.51
CA ALA A 246 -11.03 -12.84 -5.38
C ALA A 246 -11.14 -12.35 -6.84
N TRP A 247 -12.36 -12.09 -7.35
CA TRP A 247 -12.59 -11.59 -8.70
C TRP A 247 -11.94 -10.23 -8.99
N LEU A 248 -11.84 -9.36 -7.98
CA LEU A 248 -11.15 -8.07 -8.12
C LEU A 248 -9.66 -8.18 -7.83
N PHE A 249 -9.30 -8.82 -6.71
CA PHE A 249 -7.93 -8.80 -6.22
C PHE A 249 -6.98 -9.71 -6.98
N ILE A 250 -7.42 -10.90 -7.42
CA ILE A 250 -6.55 -11.81 -8.19
C ILE A 250 -6.11 -11.17 -9.51
N PRO A 251 -7.00 -10.61 -10.37
CA PRO A 251 -6.55 -9.90 -11.57
C PRO A 251 -5.61 -8.74 -11.29
N LEU A 252 -5.94 -7.88 -10.31
CA LEU A 252 -5.10 -6.73 -9.94
C LEU A 252 -3.68 -7.16 -9.51
N ILE A 253 -3.60 -8.15 -8.62
CA ILE A 253 -2.30 -8.59 -8.08
C ILE A 253 -1.53 -9.41 -9.10
N SER A 254 -2.19 -10.29 -9.86
CA SER A 254 -1.51 -11.05 -10.93
C SER A 254 -0.96 -10.12 -12.01
N GLY A 255 -1.72 -9.07 -12.40
CA GLY A 255 -1.21 -8.02 -13.27
C GLY A 255 0.08 -7.39 -12.74
N MET A 256 0.10 -7.00 -11.46
CA MET A 256 1.30 -6.45 -10.82
C MET A 256 2.48 -7.44 -10.83
N VAL A 257 2.23 -8.70 -10.51
CA VAL A 257 3.29 -9.74 -10.47
C VAL A 257 3.88 -9.98 -11.85
N PHE A 258 3.04 -10.19 -12.87
CA PHE A 258 3.51 -10.40 -14.24
C PHE A 258 4.18 -9.16 -14.82
N GLY A 259 3.64 -7.97 -14.56
CA GLY A 259 4.23 -6.69 -14.97
C GLY A 259 5.60 -6.46 -14.33
N SER A 260 5.74 -6.73 -13.03
CA SER A 260 7.03 -6.63 -12.34
C SER A 260 8.06 -7.64 -12.85
N ALA A 261 7.65 -8.88 -13.12
CA ALA A 261 8.52 -9.90 -13.69
C ALA A 261 9.01 -9.50 -15.09
N LEU A 262 8.11 -8.97 -15.94
CA LEU A 262 8.49 -8.45 -17.25
C LEU A 262 9.41 -7.25 -17.12
N SER A 263 9.08 -6.27 -16.26
CA SER A 263 9.89 -5.08 -16.00
C SER A 263 11.34 -5.44 -15.65
N ALA A 264 11.52 -6.40 -14.73
CA ALA A 264 12.85 -6.90 -14.35
C ALA A 264 13.61 -7.55 -15.53
N LYS A 265 12.89 -8.29 -16.40
CA LYS A 265 13.48 -8.96 -17.56
C LYS A 265 13.91 -7.99 -18.65
N ILE A 266 13.19 -6.89 -18.86
CA ILE A 266 13.45 -5.94 -19.95
C ILE A 266 14.31 -4.74 -19.51
N ALA A 267 14.53 -4.53 -18.21
CA ALA A 267 15.24 -3.37 -17.64
C ALA A 267 16.67 -3.15 -18.20
N HIS A 268 17.34 -4.22 -18.67
CA HIS A 268 18.67 -4.14 -19.28
C HIS A 268 18.65 -3.95 -20.80
N ARG A 269 17.47 -4.02 -21.45
CA ARG A 269 17.32 -3.86 -22.91
C ARG A 269 16.77 -2.51 -23.32
N TYR A 270 15.97 -1.90 -22.44
CA TYR A 270 15.27 -0.63 -22.73
C TYR A 270 15.65 0.44 -21.72
N SER A 271 15.68 1.68 -22.16
CA SER A 271 15.92 2.81 -21.27
C SER A 271 14.75 3.02 -20.30
N GLN A 272 15.03 3.61 -19.14
CA GLN A 272 13.99 3.94 -18.13
C GLN A 272 12.84 4.73 -18.76
N ARG A 273 13.17 5.70 -19.64
CA ARG A 273 12.18 6.54 -20.33
C ARG A 273 11.28 5.72 -21.27
N GLN A 274 11.85 4.77 -22.01
CA GLN A 274 11.08 3.88 -22.90
C GLN A 274 10.12 2.99 -22.10
N MET A 275 10.58 2.43 -20.98
CA MET A 275 9.74 1.59 -20.11
C MET A 275 8.59 2.39 -19.51
N ILE A 276 8.83 3.62 -19.08
CA ILE A 276 7.79 4.50 -18.52
C ILE A 276 6.74 4.84 -19.58
N TRP A 277 7.15 5.24 -20.79
CA TRP A 277 6.22 5.53 -21.88
C TRP A 277 5.42 4.31 -22.32
N ALA A 278 6.06 3.15 -22.43
CA ALA A 278 5.35 1.89 -22.71
C ALA A 278 4.30 1.58 -21.64
N GLY A 279 4.63 1.76 -20.36
CA GLY A 279 3.68 1.61 -19.27
C GLY A 279 2.52 2.60 -19.35
N PHE A 280 2.77 3.89 -19.61
CA PHE A 280 1.70 4.89 -19.79
C PHE A 280 0.77 4.57 -20.95
N ILE A 281 1.31 4.18 -22.11
CA ILE A 281 0.51 3.80 -23.28
C ILE A 281 -0.38 2.62 -22.94
N LEU A 282 0.16 1.56 -22.32
CA LEU A 282 -0.61 0.39 -21.93
C LEU A 282 -1.67 0.71 -20.86
N MET A 283 -1.35 1.57 -19.87
CA MET A 283 -2.32 2.04 -18.88
C MET A 283 -3.45 2.84 -19.53
N LEU A 284 -3.14 3.72 -20.51
CA LEU A 284 -4.14 4.50 -21.24
C LEU A 284 -5.06 3.59 -22.04
N VAL A 285 -4.52 2.59 -22.75
CA VAL A 285 -5.30 1.60 -23.49
C VAL A 285 -6.20 0.80 -22.54
N ALA A 286 -5.68 0.35 -21.40
CA ALA A 286 -6.45 -0.40 -20.41
C ALA A 286 -7.57 0.47 -19.79
N ALA A 287 -7.28 1.72 -19.44
CA ALA A 287 -8.27 2.64 -18.90
C ALA A 287 -9.35 3.01 -19.93
N ALA A 288 -8.97 3.21 -21.20
CA ALA A 288 -9.92 3.44 -22.29
C ALA A 288 -10.80 2.21 -22.54
N ALA A 289 -10.23 1.00 -22.52
CA ALA A 289 -10.97 -0.25 -22.61
C ALA A 289 -11.94 -0.43 -21.42
N ASN A 290 -11.54 -0.05 -20.21
CA ASN A 290 -12.41 -0.07 -19.03
C ASN A 290 -13.61 0.87 -19.19
N ILE A 291 -13.37 2.11 -19.66
CA ILE A 291 -14.46 3.07 -19.97
C ILE A 291 -15.36 2.51 -21.07
N GLY A 292 -14.78 2.07 -22.20
CA GLY A 292 -15.54 1.56 -23.34
C GLY A 292 -16.41 0.36 -22.96
N TYR A 293 -15.88 -0.57 -22.18
CA TYR A 293 -16.66 -1.72 -21.69
C TYR A 293 -17.85 -1.28 -20.83
N ASN A 294 -17.60 -0.47 -19.78
CA ASN A 294 -18.64 -0.05 -18.84
C ASN A 294 -19.63 0.99 -19.43
N TYR A 295 -19.30 1.61 -20.58
CA TYR A 295 -20.22 2.47 -21.31
C TYR A 295 -21.24 1.68 -22.11
N VAL A 296 -20.84 0.53 -22.68
CA VAL A 296 -21.67 -0.27 -23.59
C VAL A 296 -22.35 -1.43 -22.87
N PHE A 297 -21.69 -2.03 -21.88
CA PHE A 297 -22.13 -3.25 -21.22
C PHE A 297 -22.32 -3.04 -19.71
N SER A 298 -23.19 -3.85 -19.10
CA SER A 298 -23.27 -3.96 -17.66
C SER A 298 -21.97 -4.56 -17.10
N ALA A 299 -21.58 -4.12 -15.90
CA ALA A 299 -20.38 -4.63 -15.27
C ALA A 299 -20.58 -6.09 -14.84
N GLU A 300 -19.89 -7.02 -15.48
CA GLU A 300 -19.94 -8.45 -15.19
C GLU A 300 -18.54 -9.04 -15.17
N VAL A 301 -18.32 -10.04 -14.32
CA VAL A 301 -17.06 -10.80 -14.30
C VAL A 301 -17.06 -11.86 -15.43
N PRO A 302 -15.91 -12.12 -16.07
CA PRO A 302 -14.59 -11.55 -15.79
C PRO A 302 -14.29 -10.21 -16.49
N TRP A 303 -15.18 -9.71 -17.36
CA TRP A 303 -14.91 -8.61 -18.29
C TRP A 303 -14.69 -7.26 -17.60
N ALA A 304 -15.46 -6.97 -16.54
CA ALA A 304 -15.33 -5.72 -15.78
C ALA A 304 -13.99 -5.60 -15.04
N VAL A 305 -13.32 -6.72 -14.75
CA VAL A 305 -12.04 -6.75 -14.01
C VAL A 305 -10.83 -6.97 -14.92
N LEU A 306 -11.05 -7.43 -16.15
CA LEU A 306 -9.96 -7.69 -17.10
C LEU A 306 -9.13 -6.44 -17.45
N PRO A 307 -9.72 -5.25 -17.70
CA PRO A 307 -8.93 -4.03 -17.92
C PRO A 307 -8.04 -3.66 -16.73
N LEU A 308 -8.45 -4.01 -15.51
CA LEU A 308 -7.70 -3.73 -14.29
C LEU A 308 -6.43 -4.59 -14.18
N PHE A 309 -6.47 -5.83 -14.68
CA PHE A 309 -5.27 -6.66 -14.84
C PHE A 309 -4.24 -5.98 -15.74
N PHE A 310 -4.65 -5.49 -16.91
CA PHE A 310 -3.73 -4.81 -17.84
C PHE A 310 -3.24 -3.47 -17.30
N TYR A 311 -4.10 -2.74 -16.57
CA TYR A 311 -3.69 -1.50 -15.92
C TYR A 311 -2.60 -1.73 -14.86
N SER A 312 -2.79 -2.69 -13.96
CA SER A 312 -1.82 -3.01 -12.91
C SER A 312 -0.55 -3.66 -13.46
N PHE A 313 -0.65 -4.44 -14.54
CA PHE A 313 0.49 -4.95 -15.30
C PHE A 313 1.35 -3.80 -15.85
N ALA A 314 0.73 -2.84 -16.52
CA ALA A 314 1.41 -1.69 -17.10
C ALA A 314 1.99 -0.76 -16.03
N LEU A 315 1.26 -0.54 -14.94
CA LEU A 315 1.70 0.21 -13.77
C LEU A 315 3.03 -0.34 -13.22
N SER A 316 3.13 -1.67 -13.09
CA SER A 316 4.33 -2.34 -12.58
C SER A 316 5.52 -2.31 -13.53
N ILE A 317 5.31 -1.98 -14.81
CA ILE A 317 6.41 -1.70 -15.75
C ILE A 317 6.92 -0.26 -15.57
N ALA A 318 6.03 0.71 -15.37
CA ALA A 318 6.39 2.13 -15.27
C ALA A 318 6.93 2.55 -13.90
N MET A 319 6.41 1.98 -12.80
CA MET A 319 6.75 2.44 -11.44
C MET A 319 8.22 2.27 -11.06
N PRO A 320 8.90 1.12 -11.28
CA PRO A 320 10.28 0.94 -10.85
C PRO A 320 11.24 1.96 -11.48
N PRO A 321 11.25 2.20 -12.80
CA PRO A 321 12.13 3.20 -13.37
C PRO A 321 11.79 4.63 -12.92
N MET A 322 10.50 4.99 -12.73
CA MET A 322 10.12 6.29 -12.17
C MET A 322 10.64 6.47 -10.74
N THR A 323 10.55 5.43 -9.92
CA THR A 323 11.08 5.42 -8.55
C THR A 323 12.60 5.65 -8.56
N LEU A 324 13.33 4.94 -9.40
CA LEU A 324 14.78 5.12 -9.52
C LEU A 324 15.13 6.55 -9.95
N MET A 325 14.42 7.12 -10.92
CA MET A 325 14.63 8.51 -11.34
C MET A 325 14.38 9.49 -10.20
N ALA A 326 13.32 9.30 -9.41
CA ALA A 326 13.04 10.15 -8.25
C ALA A 326 14.16 10.07 -7.19
N LEU A 327 14.61 8.85 -6.84
CA LEU A 327 15.64 8.64 -5.83
C LEU A 327 17.02 9.12 -6.27
N ASN A 328 17.32 9.12 -7.55
CA ASN A 328 18.60 9.60 -8.10
C ASN A 328 18.83 11.10 -7.86
N HIS A 329 17.81 11.89 -7.53
CA HIS A 329 17.96 13.28 -7.11
C HIS A 329 18.58 13.40 -5.69
N PHE A 330 18.57 12.34 -4.90
CA PHE A 330 19.06 12.32 -3.52
C PHE A 330 19.99 11.12 -3.25
N PRO A 331 21.13 11.00 -3.96
CA PRO A 331 22.00 9.82 -3.85
C PRO A 331 22.56 9.63 -2.43
N ASN A 332 22.85 10.73 -1.72
CA ASN A 332 23.40 10.69 -0.37
C ASN A 332 22.32 10.50 0.73
N ASN A 333 21.04 10.68 0.40
CA ASN A 333 19.91 10.60 1.32
C ASN A 333 18.77 9.74 0.74
N SER A 334 19.10 8.66 0.05
CA SER A 334 18.15 7.81 -0.65
C SER A 334 17.10 7.17 0.27
N GLY A 335 17.46 6.86 1.51
CA GLY A 335 16.54 6.33 2.52
C GLY A 335 15.43 7.33 2.88
N LEU A 336 15.82 8.60 3.14
CA LEU A 336 14.88 9.68 3.43
C LEU A 336 13.98 9.98 2.23
N ALA A 337 14.55 10.04 1.02
CA ALA A 337 13.80 10.23 -0.22
C ALA A 337 12.81 9.07 -0.47
N SER A 338 13.20 7.82 -0.21
CA SER A 338 12.33 6.64 -0.32
C SER A 338 11.18 6.68 0.69
N SER A 339 11.42 7.11 1.94
CA SER A 339 10.37 7.30 2.95
C SER A 339 9.39 8.39 2.54
N MET A 340 9.87 9.51 2.01
CA MET A 340 9.02 10.59 1.51
C MET A 340 8.21 10.16 0.29
N GLN A 341 8.79 9.42 -0.65
CA GLN A 341 8.05 8.88 -1.80
C GLN A 341 6.96 7.91 -1.37
N SER A 342 7.26 7.00 -0.42
CA SER A 342 6.28 6.07 0.13
C SER A 342 5.15 6.80 0.87
N PHE A 343 5.48 7.87 1.61
CA PHE A 343 4.50 8.75 2.25
C PHE A 343 3.57 9.39 1.22
N ILE A 344 4.12 10.03 0.17
CA ILE A 344 3.32 10.67 -0.88
C ILE A 344 2.40 9.65 -1.55
N GLN A 345 2.89 8.47 -1.88
CA GLN A 345 2.11 7.40 -2.50
C GLN A 345 0.96 6.94 -1.58
N MET A 346 1.23 6.68 -0.30
CA MET A 346 0.22 6.24 0.66
C MET A 346 -0.75 7.37 1.05
N LEU A 347 -0.29 8.61 1.10
CA LEU A 347 -1.15 9.77 1.29
C LEU A 347 -2.14 9.92 0.13
N LEU A 348 -1.68 9.81 -1.12
CA LEU A 348 -2.55 9.81 -2.29
C LEU A 348 -3.51 8.62 -2.27
N PHE A 349 -3.08 7.43 -1.84
CA PHE A 349 -3.98 6.31 -1.62
C PHE A 349 -5.07 6.66 -0.59
N ALA A 350 -4.71 7.21 0.55
CA ALA A 350 -5.68 7.60 1.58
C ALA A 350 -6.68 8.65 1.06
N LEU A 351 -6.21 9.65 0.32
CA LEU A 351 -7.07 10.70 -0.26
C LEU A 351 -7.99 10.14 -1.35
N VAL A 352 -7.47 9.28 -2.23
CA VAL A 352 -8.29 8.63 -3.26
C VAL A 352 -9.34 7.72 -2.62
N SER A 353 -8.95 6.88 -1.67
CA SER A 353 -9.87 5.98 -0.98
C SER A 353 -10.91 6.73 -0.12
N GLY A 354 -10.52 7.82 0.53
CA GLY A 354 -11.38 8.54 1.48
C GLY A 354 -12.23 9.64 0.89
N LEU A 355 -11.77 10.29 -0.17
CA LEU A 355 -12.46 11.44 -0.76
C LEU A 355 -12.96 11.16 -2.19
N VAL A 356 -12.15 10.50 -3.02
CA VAL A 356 -12.52 10.29 -4.44
C VAL A 356 -13.42 9.06 -4.59
N ALA A 357 -13.09 7.94 -3.94
CA ALA A 357 -13.87 6.71 -4.04
C ALA A 357 -15.34 6.91 -3.67
N PRO A 358 -15.71 7.59 -2.55
CA PRO A 358 -17.11 7.82 -2.20
C PRO A 358 -17.91 8.64 -3.22
N LEU A 359 -17.23 9.45 -4.03
CA LEU A 359 -17.86 10.25 -5.09
C LEU A 359 -18.10 9.45 -6.38
N LEU A 360 -17.45 8.32 -6.55
CA LEU A 360 -17.41 7.59 -7.83
C LEU A 360 -17.91 6.14 -7.73
N PHE A 361 -18.03 5.57 -6.54
CA PHE A 361 -18.33 4.15 -6.39
C PHE A 361 -19.76 3.75 -6.78
N ASP A 362 -20.66 4.69 -7.04
CA ASP A 362 -22.05 4.39 -7.45
C ASP A 362 -22.14 3.71 -8.81
N SER A 363 -21.12 3.80 -9.64
CA SER A 363 -21.10 3.26 -10.99
C SER A 363 -19.72 2.76 -11.40
N ALA A 364 -19.68 1.59 -12.06
CA ALA A 364 -18.45 1.07 -12.66
C ALA A 364 -17.86 2.04 -13.69
N LEU A 365 -18.70 2.75 -14.43
CA LEU A 365 -18.28 3.76 -15.40
C LEU A 365 -17.62 4.97 -14.71
N ASN A 366 -18.17 5.44 -13.58
CA ASN A 366 -17.58 6.53 -12.82
C ASN A 366 -16.21 6.13 -12.25
N LEU A 367 -16.07 4.90 -11.76
CA LEU A 367 -14.78 4.35 -11.33
C LEU A 367 -13.78 4.32 -12.49
N ALA A 368 -14.21 3.91 -13.69
CA ALA A 368 -13.34 3.90 -14.87
C ALA A 368 -12.89 5.32 -15.27
N TYR A 369 -13.76 6.33 -15.19
CA TYR A 369 -13.39 7.73 -15.37
C TYR A 369 -12.40 8.22 -14.30
N GLY A 370 -12.59 7.82 -13.04
CA GLY A 370 -11.67 8.13 -11.95
C GLY A 370 -10.25 7.58 -12.19
N VAL A 371 -10.14 6.34 -12.67
CA VAL A 371 -8.85 5.75 -13.07
C VAL A 371 -8.19 6.56 -14.19
N MET A 372 -8.94 6.91 -15.23
CA MET A 372 -8.43 7.72 -16.35
C MET A 372 -7.97 9.10 -15.87
N ALA A 373 -8.75 9.77 -15.03
CA ALA A 373 -8.40 11.08 -14.47
C ALA A 373 -7.09 11.01 -13.65
N GLY A 374 -6.95 10.03 -12.77
CA GLY A 374 -5.72 9.81 -12.01
C GLY A 374 -4.50 9.54 -12.90
N LEU A 375 -4.71 8.75 -13.96
CA LEU A 375 -3.67 8.46 -14.95
C LEU A 375 -3.25 9.71 -15.73
N LEU A 376 -4.20 10.57 -16.11
CA LEU A 376 -3.89 11.84 -16.79
C LEU A 376 -3.11 12.79 -15.87
N VAL A 377 -3.47 12.89 -14.60
CA VAL A 377 -2.69 13.65 -13.61
C VAL A 377 -1.26 13.09 -13.52
N SER A 378 -1.11 11.76 -13.47
CA SER A 378 0.20 11.11 -13.46
C SER A 378 1.02 11.46 -14.70
N LEU A 379 0.41 11.39 -15.90
CA LEU A 379 1.07 11.70 -17.17
C LEU A 379 1.50 13.16 -17.23
N VAL A 380 0.65 14.09 -16.80
CA VAL A 380 0.99 15.52 -16.73
C VAL A 380 2.17 15.75 -15.80
N CYS A 381 2.15 15.18 -14.60
CA CYS A 381 3.29 15.28 -13.67
C CYS A 381 4.57 14.70 -14.26
N TRP A 382 4.49 13.56 -14.95
CA TRP A 382 5.62 12.95 -15.64
C TRP A 382 6.22 13.85 -16.74
N VAL A 383 5.37 14.41 -17.60
CA VAL A 383 5.80 15.31 -18.69
C VAL A 383 6.48 16.55 -18.13
N PHE A 384 5.90 17.18 -17.08
CA PHE A 384 6.52 18.33 -16.43
C PHE A 384 7.81 18.01 -15.67
N ALA A 385 7.99 16.77 -15.21
CA ALA A 385 9.24 16.33 -14.58
C ALA A 385 10.39 16.23 -15.59
N GLN A 386 10.08 15.98 -16.88
CA GLN A 386 11.11 15.91 -17.94
C GLN A 386 11.59 17.28 -18.43
N GLY A 387 10.80 18.35 -18.27
CA GLY A 387 10.97 19.64 -18.94
C GLY A 387 12.15 20.52 -18.45
N LYS A 388 13.12 20.02 -17.66
CA LYS A 388 14.31 20.76 -17.20
C LYS A 388 15.59 19.94 -17.11
N SER A 389 15.68 18.80 -17.80
CA SER A 389 16.91 17.98 -17.81
C SER A 389 17.86 18.30 -18.97
N ASP A 390 17.47 19.18 -19.90
CA ASP A 390 18.23 19.50 -21.11
C ASP A 390 18.65 20.97 -21.17
N ALA A 391 18.90 21.65 -20.02
CA ALA A 391 19.47 22.99 -19.98
C ALA A 391 20.67 23.07 -19.04
#